data_fb6f27bb2bc042b59d6e9a9465b144a5
#
_entry.id   fb6f27bb2bc042b59d6e9a9465b144a5
#
_cell.length_a   1.000
_cell.length_b   1.000
_cell.length_c   1.000
_cell.angle_alpha   90.00
_cell.angle_beta   90.00
_cell.angle_gamma   90.00
#
_symmetry.space_group_name_H-M   'P 1'
#
loop_
_entity.id
_entity.type
_entity.pdbx_description
1 polymer ?
#
loop_
_entity_poly.entity_id
_entity_poly.type
_entity_poly.pdbx_seq_one_letter_code
_entity_poly.pdbx_strand_id
1 'polypeptide(L)'
;GITDAKGALNTVTSIMLSIRKIEVQAAESTEGWITISSSPQTFDLLLLESQQKTELAAYANVDAGSYDKVRLTISKVEVTDENGTTEAKLPSNVLKINADLEVNASTTAVAVLDFNAGASMHKTGDGNYILTPVIRVTTKVNADVNVKVDNSIEIKGGTARTDNEVGMN
;
A
#
# COMPACT_ATOMS: atom_id res chain seq x y z
N GLY A 1 5.82 8.53 -20.78
CA GLY A 1 6.32 9.62 -19.96
C GLY A 1 5.34 9.99 -18.86
N ILE A 2 5.76 10.86 -17.97
CA ILE A 2 4.93 11.33 -16.86
C ILE A 2 3.64 11.99 -17.38
N THR A 3 3.74 12.70 -18.50
CA THR A 3 2.60 13.35 -19.14
C THR A 3 1.56 12.33 -19.57
N ASP A 4 2.00 11.20 -20.09
CA ASP A 4 1.09 10.14 -20.52
C ASP A 4 0.36 9.52 -19.33
N ALA A 5 1.06 9.31 -18.23
CA ALA A 5 0.45 8.79 -17.00
C ALA A 5 -0.62 9.74 -16.47
N LYS A 6 -0.33 11.05 -16.47
CA LYS A 6 -1.33 12.07 -16.10
C LYS A 6 -2.51 12.08 -17.05
N GLY A 7 -2.24 11.99 -18.36
CA GLY A 7 -3.29 11.95 -19.37
C GLY A 7 -4.18 10.74 -19.20
N ALA A 8 -3.60 9.58 -18.88
CA ALA A 8 -4.35 8.35 -18.64
C ALA A 8 -5.29 8.46 -17.44
N LEU A 9 -4.92 9.27 -16.42
CA LEU A 9 -5.71 9.42 -15.20
C LEU A 9 -6.74 10.55 -15.28
N ASN A 10 -6.73 11.40 -16.33
CA ASN A 10 -7.65 12.53 -16.41
C ASN A 10 -9.12 12.13 -16.39
N THR A 11 -9.45 10.97 -16.94
CA THR A 11 -10.82 10.45 -16.97
C THR A 11 -11.10 9.42 -15.90
N VAL A 12 -10.09 9.02 -15.14
CA VAL A 12 -10.25 8.02 -14.09
C VAL A 12 -10.81 8.67 -12.83
N THR A 13 -11.90 8.12 -12.32
CA THR A 13 -12.58 8.62 -11.13
C THR A 13 -12.32 7.78 -9.89
N SER A 14 -11.95 6.51 -10.04
CA SER A 14 -11.56 5.69 -8.90
C SER A 14 -10.59 4.59 -9.30
N ILE A 15 -9.73 4.21 -8.35
CA ILE A 15 -8.83 3.05 -8.46
C ILE A 15 -9.02 2.24 -7.18
N MET A 16 -9.79 1.17 -7.27
CA MET A 16 -10.12 0.34 -6.11
C MET A 16 -9.14 -0.82 -6.02
N LEU A 17 -8.28 -0.77 -5.01
CA LEU A 17 -7.30 -1.82 -4.72
C LEU A 17 -7.85 -2.75 -3.64
N SER A 18 -8.03 -4.02 -3.98
CA SER A 18 -8.49 -5.02 -3.02
C SER A 18 -7.32 -5.89 -2.57
N ILE A 19 -7.04 -5.84 -1.27
CA ILE A 19 -5.96 -6.59 -0.62
C ILE A 19 -6.62 -7.69 0.23
N ARG A 20 -6.21 -8.93 0.03
CA ARG A 20 -6.78 -10.05 0.80
C ARG A 20 -5.85 -10.56 1.90
N LYS A 21 -4.56 -10.17 1.89
CA LYS A 21 -3.62 -10.64 2.89
C LYS A 21 -2.45 -9.68 3.02
N ILE A 22 -2.02 -9.46 4.25
CA ILE A 22 -0.84 -8.65 4.57
C ILE A 22 0.04 -9.47 5.49
N GLU A 23 1.32 -9.60 5.14
CA GLU A 23 2.30 -10.36 5.90
C GLU A 23 3.59 -9.57 6.09
N VAL A 24 4.31 -9.87 7.14
CA VAL A 24 5.66 -9.34 7.38
C VAL A 24 6.65 -10.48 7.60
N GLN A 25 7.91 -10.21 7.32
CA GLN A 25 8.98 -11.18 7.55
C GLN A 25 10.06 -10.56 8.42
N ALA A 26 10.50 -11.31 9.43
CA ALA A 26 11.57 -10.88 10.31
C ALA A 26 12.85 -10.67 9.52
N ALA A 27 13.65 -9.68 9.93
CA ALA A 27 14.93 -9.40 9.32
C ALA A 27 15.85 -10.61 9.39
N GLU A 28 16.63 -10.81 8.33
CA GLU A 28 17.58 -11.92 8.20
C GLU A 28 16.91 -13.31 8.16
N SER A 29 15.59 -13.38 8.10
CA SER A 29 14.88 -14.64 7.93
C SER A 29 14.59 -14.88 6.45
N THR A 30 14.78 -16.11 6.01
CA THR A 30 14.40 -16.55 4.66
C THR A 30 13.10 -17.32 4.65
N GLU A 31 12.55 -17.60 5.81
CA GLU A 31 11.33 -18.38 5.99
C GLU A 31 10.41 -17.67 6.98
N GLY A 32 9.19 -18.11 7.02
CA GLY A 32 8.30 -17.70 8.09
C GLY A 32 7.71 -16.30 7.92
N TRP A 33 6.78 -16.16 7.01
CA TRP A 33 5.97 -14.97 6.93
C TRP A 33 4.94 -14.97 8.05
N ILE A 34 4.82 -13.83 8.73
CA ILE A 34 3.85 -13.63 9.80
C ILE A 34 2.65 -12.90 9.21
N THR A 35 1.47 -13.49 9.35
CA THR A 35 0.23 -12.87 8.85
C THR A 35 -0.20 -11.76 9.78
N ILE A 36 -0.28 -10.55 9.24
CA ILE A 36 -0.82 -9.38 9.94
C ILE A 36 -2.33 -9.30 9.74
N SER A 37 -2.80 -9.58 8.54
CA SER A 37 -4.23 -9.60 8.23
C SER A 37 -4.51 -10.58 7.11
N SER A 38 -5.58 -11.34 7.26
CA SER A 38 -6.17 -12.17 6.21
C SER A 38 -7.61 -11.75 5.88
N SER A 39 -8.03 -10.61 6.39
CA SER A 39 -9.35 -10.05 6.10
C SER A 39 -9.30 -9.19 4.85
N PRO A 40 -10.11 -9.49 3.83
CA PRO A 40 -10.12 -8.69 2.61
C PRO A 40 -10.55 -7.24 2.88
N GLN A 41 -9.84 -6.31 2.27
CA GLN A 41 -10.15 -4.89 2.36
C GLN A 41 -9.95 -4.23 1.00
N THR A 42 -10.69 -3.16 0.75
CA THR A 42 -10.62 -2.41 -0.50
C THR A 42 -10.38 -0.94 -0.20
N PHE A 43 -9.45 -0.34 -0.94
CA PHE A 43 -9.07 1.06 -0.78
C PHE A 43 -9.21 1.78 -2.12
N ASP A 44 -9.76 3.00 -2.09
CA ASP A 44 -9.77 3.87 -3.26
C ASP A 44 -8.49 4.73 -3.23
N LEU A 45 -7.53 4.36 -4.07
CA LEU A 45 -6.21 5.00 -4.07
C LEU A 45 -6.28 6.47 -4.50
N LEU A 46 -7.20 6.81 -5.43
CA LEU A 46 -7.36 8.21 -5.85
C LEU A 46 -7.99 9.06 -4.77
N LEU A 47 -8.98 8.52 -4.07
CA LEU A 47 -9.64 9.25 -3.01
C LEU A 47 -8.67 9.52 -1.85
N LEU A 48 -7.89 8.53 -1.44
CA LEU A 48 -6.89 8.70 -0.39
C LEU A 48 -5.85 9.74 -0.77
N GLU A 49 -5.37 9.70 -2.01
CA GLU A 49 -4.41 10.66 -2.51
C GLU A 49 -4.99 12.09 -2.54
N SER A 50 -6.22 12.23 -3.06
CA SER A 50 -6.88 13.54 -3.16
C SER A 50 -7.18 14.16 -1.80
N GLN A 51 -7.48 13.34 -0.81
CA GLN A 51 -7.78 13.79 0.55
C GLN A 51 -6.57 13.82 1.46
N GLN A 52 -5.41 13.37 0.97
CA GLN A 52 -4.18 13.24 1.75
C GLN A 52 -4.41 12.45 3.04
N LYS A 53 -5.20 11.37 2.92
CA LYS A 53 -5.56 10.52 4.05
C LYS A 53 -4.80 9.21 4.02
N THR A 54 -4.61 8.65 5.20
CA THR A 54 -4.10 7.30 5.40
C THR A 54 -5.19 6.48 6.07
N GLU A 55 -5.50 5.32 5.52
CA GLU A 55 -6.43 4.37 6.13
C GLU A 55 -5.68 3.23 6.80
N LEU A 56 -6.27 2.73 7.88
CA LEU A 56 -5.75 1.55 8.56
C LEU A 56 -6.05 0.30 7.73
N ALA A 57 -5.01 -0.35 7.25
CA ALA A 57 -5.15 -1.60 6.51
C ALA A 57 -5.10 -2.82 7.43
N ALA A 58 -4.25 -2.77 8.46
CA ALA A 58 -4.10 -3.89 9.39
C ALA A 58 -3.48 -3.41 10.70
N TYR A 59 -3.82 -4.12 11.75
CA TYR A 59 -3.23 -3.98 13.07
C TYR A 59 -3.05 -5.38 13.67
N ALA A 60 -1.86 -5.66 14.17
CA ALA A 60 -1.59 -6.93 14.81
C ALA A 60 -0.47 -6.78 15.84
N ASN A 61 -0.51 -7.66 16.84
CA ASN A 61 0.59 -7.78 17.79
C ASN A 61 1.63 -8.72 17.21
N VAL A 62 2.88 -8.26 17.18
CA VAL A 62 4.01 -9.06 16.75
C VAL A 62 5.10 -8.97 17.80
N ASP A 63 6.00 -9.95 17.82
CA ASP A 63 7.12 -9.94 18.76
C ASP A 63 8.02 -8.74 18.50
N ALA A 64 8.63 -8.21 19.56
CA ALA A 64 9.63 -7.16 19.42
C ALA A 64 10.77 -7.67 18.55
N GLY A 65 11.25 -6.82 17.68
CA GLY A 65 12.33 -7.17 16.74
C GLY A 65 12.27 -6.33 15.47
N SER A 66 13.11 -6.69 14.53
CA SER A 66 13.19 -6.02 13.24
C SER A 66 12.54 -6.86 12.16
N TYR A 67 11.78 -6.18 11.30
CA TYR A 67 11.09 -6.80 10.15
C TYR A 67 11.48 -6.01 8.91
N ASP A 68 11.99 -6.69 7.89
CA ASP A 68 12.56 -6.01 6.73
C ASP A 68 11.73 -6.14 5.45
N LYS A 69 10.65 -6.91 5.48
CA LYS A 69 9.79 -7.10 4.32
C LYS A 69 8.32 -7.10 4.70
N VAL A 70 7.54 -6.49 3.81
CA VAL A 70 6.07 -6.56 3.84
C VAL A 70 5.62 -7.23 2.55
N ARG A 71 4.67 -8.15 2.65
CA ARG A 71 4.10 -8.81 1.48
C ARG A 71 2.60 -8.56 1.44
N LEU A 72 2.14 -7.98 0.34
CA LEU A 72 0.74 -7.76 0.07
C LEU A 72 0.26 -8.76 -0.96
N THR A 73 -0.86 -9.40 -0.71
CA THR A 73 -1.54 -10.21 -1.71
C THR A 73 -2.77 -9.46 -2.19
N ILE A 74 -2.77 -9.10 -3.47
CA ILE A 74 -3.82 -8.31 -4.10
C ILE A 74 -4.77 -9.26 -4.82
N SER A 75 -6.06 -9.14 -4.54
CA SER A 75 -7.07 -9.95 -5.24
C SER A 75 -7.44 -9.34 -6.59
N LYS A 76 -7.59 -8.01 -6.64
CA LYS A 76 -7.89 -7.30 -7.89
C LYS A 76 -7.69 -5.80 -7.75
N VAL A 77 -7.64 -5.12 -8.89
CA VAL A 77 -7.69 -3.66 -9.00
C VAL A 77 -8.78 -3.32 -10.02
N GLU A 78 -9.72 -2.49 -9.63
CA GLU A 78 -10.78 -2.01 -10.51
C GLU A 78 -10.63 -0.53 -10.77
N VAL A 79 -10.65 -0.15 -12.05
CA VAL A 79 -10.50 1.23 -12.48
C VAL A 79 -11.83 1.68 -13.05
N THR A 80 -12.32 2.82 -12.57
CA THR A 80 -13.54 3.45 -13.11
C THR A 80 -13.16 4.71 -13.87
N ASP A 81 -13.59 4.79 -15.11
CA ASP A 81 -13.43 5.97 -15.96
C ASP A 81 -14.77 6.33 -16.60
N GLU A 82 -14.74 7.24 -17.59
CA GLU A 82 -15.96 7.68 -18.28
C GLU A 82 -16.69 6.56 -19.02
N ASN A 83 -16.00 5.45 -19.31
CA ASN A 83 -16.58 4.30 -20.01
C ASN A 83 -17.08 3.21 -19.07
N GLY A 84 -16.91 3.38 -17.75
CA GLY A 84 -17.35 2.42 -16.74
C GLY A 84 -16.20 1.84 -15.94
N THR A 85 -16.46 0.71 -15.29
CA THR A 85 -15.50 0.05 -14.42
C THR A 85 -14.93 -1.18 -15.11
N THR A 86 -13.60 -1.28 -15.12
CA THR A 86 -12.89 -2.43 -15.69
C THR A 86 -11.80 -2.89 -14.69
N GLU A 87 -11.46 -4.17 -14.79
CA GLU A 87 -10.38 -4.71 -13.97
C GLU A 87 -9.03 -4.42 -14.63
N ALA A 88 -8.10 -3.85 -13.87
CA ALA A 88 -6.75 -3.62 -14.35
C ALA A 88 -5.94 -4.92 -14.30
N LYS A 89 -5.03 -5.08 -15.25
CA LYS A 89 -4.10 -6.18 -15.26
C LYS A 89 -2.98 -5.94 -14.27
N LEU A 90 -2.61 -6.99 -13.52
CA LEU A 90 -1.48 -6.97 -12.58
C LEU A 90 -0.39 -7.89 -13.10
N PRO A 91 0.86 -7.43 -13.26
CA PRO A 91 1.98 -8.31 -13.57
C PRO A 91 2.19 -9.36 -12.48
N SER A 92 1.89 -9.02 -11.23
CA SER A 92 1.93 -9.94 -10.10
C SER A 92 0.84 -9.58 -9.10
N ASN A 93 0.20 -10.59 -8.53
CA ASN A 93 -0.77 -10.41 -7.45
C ASN A 93 -0.10 -10.34 -6.08
N VAL A 94 1.20 -10.61 -6.01
CA VAL A 94 1.96 -10.58 -4.76
C VAL A 94 3.03 -9.52 -4.87
N LEU A 95 2.99 -8.55 -3.96
CA LEU A 95 3.98 -7.48 -3.88
C LEU A 95 4.84 -7.70 -2.64
N LYS A 96 6.15 -7.86 -2.85
CA LYS A 96 7.12 -7.88 -1.77
C LYS A 96 7.79 -6.53 -1.70
N ILE A 97 7.73 -5.89 -0.55
CA ILE A 97 8.17 -4.53 -0.35
C ILE A 97 9.24 -4.53 0.75
N ASN A 98 10.39 -3.97 0.46
CA ASN A 98 11.42 -3.77 1.48
C ASN A 98 11.01 -2.63 2.39
N ALA A 99 11.13 -2.84 3.69
CA ALA A 99 10.81 -1.85 4.71
C ALA A 99 11.78 -2.03 5.87
N ASP A 100 11.98 -0.99 6.65
CA ASP A 100 12.77 -1.05 7.88
C ASP A 100 11.80 -0.82 9.05
N LEU A 101 11.17 -1.89 9.47
CA LEU A 101 10.18 -1.86 10.54
C LEU A 101 10.79 -2.43 11.81
N GLU A 102 10.93 -1.59 12.83
CA GLU A 102 11.43 -2.01 14.12
C GLU A 102 10.32 -1.88 15.16
N VAL A 103 10.04 -2.99 15.83
CA VAL A 103 9.03 -3.06 16.88
C VAL A 103 9.75 -3.20 18.22
N ASN A 104 9.58 -2.20 19.08
CA ASN A 104 10.09 -2.25 20.44
C ASN A 104 9.00 -2.74 21.38
N ALA A 105 9.41 -3.37 22.48
CA ALA A 105 8.46 -3.92 23.44
C ALA A 105 7.48 -2.85 23.93
N SER A 106 6.19 -3.21 23.98
CA SER A 106 5.11 -2.34 24.45
C SER A 106 4.94 -1.03 23.66
N THR A 107 5.41 -0.99 22.42
CA THR A 107 5.29 0.19 21.55
C THR A 107 4.60 -0.18 20.24
N THR A 108 4.19 0.86 19.50
CA THR A 108 3.59 0.69 18.17
C THR A 108 4.57 1.16 17.12
N ALA A 109 4.81 0.30 16.14
CA ALA A 109 5.53 0.67 14.93
C ALA A 109 4.54 0.76 13.77
N VAL A 110 4.82 1.66 12.85
CA VAL A 110 3.94 1.95 11.72
C VAL A 110 4.71 1.84 10.42
N ALA A 111 4.11 1.18 9.43
CA ALA A 111 4.54 1.25 8.04
C ALA A 111 3.43 1.90 7.23
N VAL A 112 3.75 3.01 6.58
CA VAL A 112 2.83 3.70 5.67
C VAL A 112 3.27 3.38 4.25
N LEU A 113 2.35 2.82 3.48
CA LEU A 113 2.56 2.48 2.08
C LEU A 113 1.76 3.48 1.23
N ASP A 114 2.48 4.34 0.54
CA ASP A 114 1.88 5.38 -0.29
C ASP A 114 2.01 4.98 -1.76
N PHE A 115 0.89 4.64 -2.37
CA PHE A 115 0.84 4.26 -3.78
C PHE A 115 0.79 5.51 -4.65
N ASN A 116 1.76 5.63 -5.54
CA ASN A 116 1.75 6.69 -6.55
C ASN A 116 0.87 6.22 -7.72
N ALA A 117 -0.39 6.66 -7.73
CA ALA A 117 -1.35 6.23 -8.73
C ALA A 117 -0.91 6.60 -10.16
N GLY A 118 -0.40 7.82 -10.34
CA GLY A 118 0.03 8.29 -11.66
C GLY A 118 1.20 7.51 -12.23
N ALA A 119 2.17 7.14 -11.38
CA ALA A 119 3.33 6.37 -11.81
C ALA A 119 3.01 4.87 -11.94
N SER A 120 1.98 4.40 -11.24
CA SER A 120 1.62 2.98 -11.20
C SER A 120 0.70 2.56 -12.33
N MET A 121 -0.19 3.44 -12.78
CA MET A 121 -1.26 3.11 -13.71
C MET A 121 -0.85 3.43 -15.14
N HIS A 122 -1.06 2.46 -16.04
CA HIS A 122 -0.76 2.60 -17.47
C HIS A 122 -1.98 2.18 -18.28
N LYS A 123 -2.34 2.99 -19.26
CA LYS A 123 -3.40 2.66 -20.20
C LYS A 123 -2.79 2.12 -21.49
N THR A 124 -3.26 0.95 -21.92
CA THR A 124 -2.79 0.33 -23.16
C THR A 124 -3.53 0.92 -24.36
N GLY A 125 -3.04 0.64 -25.57
CA GLY A 125 -3.62 1.17 -26.80
C GLY A 125 -5.05 0.69 -27.07
N ASP A 126 -5.46 -0.43 -26.48
CA ASP A 126 -6.82 -0.97 -26.59
C ASP A 126 -7.76 -0.48 -25.48
N GLY A 127 -7.31 0.47 -24.66
CA GLY A 127 -8.12 1.08 -23.62
C GLY A 127 -8.12 0.33 -22.29
N ASN A 128 -7.36 -0.73 -22.15
CA ASN A 128 -7.22 -1.46 -20.90
C ASN A 128 -6.19 -0.80 -19.98
N TYR A 129 -6.25 -1.15 -18.71
CA TYR A 129 -5.33 -0.63 -17.71
C TYR A 129 -4.41 -1.74 -17.19
N ILE A 130 -3.17 -1.35 -16.91
CA ILE A 130 -2.17 -2.19 -16.25
C ILE A 130 -1.70 -1.44 -15.02
N LEU A 131 -1.72 -2.09 -13.86
CA LEU A 131 -1.17 -1.53 -12.63
C LEU A 131 0.19 -2.17 -12.36
N THR A 132 1.23 -1.34 -12.44
CA THR A 132 2.58 -1.71 -11.99
C THR A 132 2.89 -0.83 -10.78
N PRO A 133 2.67 -1.33 -9.56
CA PRO A 133 2.71 -0.47 -8.37
C PRO A 133 4.04 0.22 -8.15
N VAL A 134 3.97 1.52 -7.88
CA VAL A 134 5.08 2.34 -7.39
C VAL A 134 4.67 2.82 -6.00
N ILE A 135 5.45 2.46 -4.99
CA ILE A 135 5.07 2.64 -3.60
C ILE A 135 6.19 3.34 -2.86
N ARG A 136 5.85 4.39 -2.11
CA ARG A 136 6.75 5.01 -1.15
C ARG A 136 6.46 4.42 0.22
N VAL A 137 7.50 3.96 0.90
CA VAL A 137 7.38 3.34 2.23
C VAL A 137 8.01 4.27 3.26
N THR A 138 7.25 4.62 4.27
CA THR A 138 7.75 5.36 5.43
C THR A 138 7.45 4.53 6.68
N THR A 139 8.45 4.30 7.50
CA THR A 139 8.27 3.57 8.76
C THR A 139 8.58 4.47 9.95
N LYS A 140 7.85 4.25 11.05
CA LYS A 140 8.07 4.95 12.32
C LYS A 140 8.09 3.95 13.46
N VAL A 141 8.96 4.21 14.44
CA VAL A 141 9.02 3.46 15.69
C VAL A 141 8.44 4.30 16.82
N ASN A 142 7.90 3.65 17.84
CA ASN A 142 7.35 4.31 19.03
C ASN A 142 6.31 5.39 18.67
N ALA A 143 5.43 5.08 17.73
CA ALA A 143 4.42 6.00 17.25
C ALA A 143 3.11 5.86 18.02
N ASP A 144 2.32 6.92 18.05
CA ASP A 144 0.95 6.90 18.51
C ASP A 144 0.03 6.92 17.29
N VAL A 145 -0.90 5.97 17.24
CA VAL A 145 -1.84 5.84 16.12
C VAL A 145 -3.26 6.03 16.65
N ASN A 146 -3.97 6.98 16.08
CA ASN A 146 -5.37 7.23 16.38
C ASN A 146 -6.23 6.86 15.16
N VAL A 147 -7.14 5.91 15.34
CA VAL A 147 -8.03 5.46 14.29
C VAL A 147 -9.35 6.21 14.42
N LYS A 148 -9.74 6.91 13.36
CA LYS A 148 -10.97 7.70 13.31
C LYS A 148 -12.14 6.84 12.84
N VAL A 149 -13.35 7.38 12.96
CA VAL A 149 -14.59 6.65 12.62
C VAL A 149 -14.66 6.27 11.14
N ASP A 150 -14.00 7.02 10.25
CA ASP A 150 -13.96 6.73 8.81
C ASP A 150 -12.80 5.78 8.44
N ASN A 151 -12.17 5.16 9.44
CA ASN A 151 -11.01 4.29 9.30
C ASN A 151 -9.73 5.01 8.85
N SER A 152 -9.74 6.33 8.70
CA SER A 152 -8.50 7.07 8.52
C SER A 152 -7.71 7.08 9.82
N ILE A 153 -6.40 7.24 9.72
CA ILE A 153 -5.53 7.25 10.89
C ILE A 153 -4.76 8.55 10.96
N GLU A 154 -4.44 8.92 12.21
CA GLU A 154 -3.54 10.00 12.51
C GLU A 154 -2.35 9.41 13.25
N ILE A 155 -1.14 9.67 12.75
CA ILE A 155 0.09 9.15 13.33
C ILE A 155 0.82 10.30 13.99
N LYS A 156 1.03 10.20 15.31
CA LYS A 156 1.72 11.22 16.09
C LYS A 156 2.98 10.65 16.71
N GLY A 157 3.97 11.50 16.87
CA GLY A 157 5.22 11.12 17.51
C GLY A 157 5.98 10.08 16.71
N GLY A 158 6.80 9.33 17.42
CA GLY A 158 7.64 8.32 16.81
C GLY A 158 8.83 8.89 16.05
N THR A 159 9.70 8.01 15.63
CA THR A 159 10.90 8.36 14.87
C THR A 159 10.84 7.67 13.52
N ALA A 160 11.00 8.45 12.45
CA ALA A 160 11.03 7.90 11.10
C ALA A 160 12.31 7.09 10.90
N ARG A 161 12.17 5.87 10.36
CA ARG A 161 13.27 4.96 10.11
C ARG A 161 13.61 4.88 8.63
N THR A 162 12.59 4.83 7.79
CA THR A 162 12.76 4.60 6.36
C THR A 162 11.80 5.49 5.58
N ASP A 163 12.30 6.06 4.50
CA ASP A 163 11.50 6.75 3.50
C ASP A 163 12.07 6.36 2.14
N ASN A 164 11.51 5.30 1.55
CA ASN A 164 11.95 4.73 0.29
C ASN A 164 10.84 4.70 -0.73
N GLU A 165 11.20 4.92 -2.01
CA GLU A 165 10.29 4.68 -3.11
C GLU A 165 10.67 3.37 -3.78
N VAL A 166 9.70 2.46 -3.93
CA VAL A 166 9.90 1.16 -4.54
C VAL A 166 9.06 1.06 -5.80
N GLY A 167 9.71 0.79 -6.93
CA GLY A 167 9.04 0.47 -8.18
C GLY A 167 8.90 -1.05 -8.29
N MET A 168 7.68 -1.50 -8.59
CA MET A 168 7.37 -2.93 -8.74
C MET A 168 7.09 -3.23 -10.21
N ASN A 169 7.76 -4.22 -10.75
CA ASN A 169 7.57 -4.65 -12.13
C ASN A 169 6.91 -6.02 -12.19
#